data_461b8429de69699f7c752af04160e98a
#
_entry.id   461b8429de69699f7c752af04160e98a
#
_cell.length_a   1.000
_cell.length_b   1.000
_cell.length_c   1.000
_cell.angle_alpha   90.00
_cell.angle_beta   90.00
_cell.angle_gamma   90.00
#
_symmetry.space_group_name_H-M   'P 1'
#
loop_
_entity.id
_entity.type
_entity.pdbx_description
1 polymer ?
#
loop_
_entity_poly.entity_id
_entity_poly.type
_entity_poly.pdbx_seq_one_letter_code
_entity_poly.pdbx_strand_id
1 'polypeptide(L)'
;MNQPSLEMLSSLLAALYDGHIEEDPYSAFLTAMRNSIDANFASITMREPQGDDGGLMFVSCEQLQKTFVDDRNNPYSDRYYTSNLMTNLPWGKVVSLDECLSYRSLEQTELYRYCMSPIGIYHMIGVDLRNANGQRFSVRFGRPKDAANFGDEERSFLNLMAGHVQRAVANGMQIIQLDKERKLYSSTFARQAVGIISLDERGKVVTRNTVADNLIRLKDGFSIVNEQIYVESPTTRGKLNEYIEAIVQAQRTQEPAPTNAIAVERPSGKADLEFLIKPMMIDKTVEPGHTPHMIVF
;
A
#
# COMPACT_ATOMS: atom_id res chain seq x y z
N MET A 1 -23.64 -7.51 24.01
CA MET A 1 -22.22 -7.90 23.77
C MET A 1 -21.42 -7.58 25.03
N ASN A 2 -20.63 -8.51 25.59
CA ASN A 2 -19.67 -8.13 26.62
C ASN A 2 -18.65 -7.17 26.02
N GLN A 3 -18.18 -6.16 26.80
CA GLN A 3 -17.12 -5.28 26.36
C GLN A 3 -15.98 -6.11 25.72
N PRO A 4 -15.44 -5.71 24.55
CA PRO A 4 -14.39 -6.48 23.88
C PRO A 4 -13.23 -6.67 24.85
N SER A 5 -12.74 -7.90 25.00
CA SER A 5 -11.57 -8.17 25.81
C SER A 5 -10.35 -7.45 25.20
N LEU A 6 -9.36 -7.11 26.05
CA LEU A 6 -8.11 -6.51 25.57
C LEU A 6 -7.40 -7.40 24.52
N GLU A 7 -7.49 -8.72 24.69
CA GLU A 7 -6.93 -9.69 23.73
C GLU A 7 -7.64 -9.63 22.38
N MET A 8 -8.98 -9.57 22.39
CA MET A 8 -9.77 -9.43 21.16
C MET A 8 -9.46 -8.11 20.45
N LEU A 9 -9.39 -7.00 21.19
CA LEU A 9 -9.04 -5.70 20.61
C LEU A 9 -7.63 -5.72 20.01
N SER A 10 -6.64 -6.30 20.71
CA SER A 10 -5.27 -6.45 20.22
C SER A 10 -5.21 -7.27 18.93
N SER A 11 -5.93 -8.39 18.87
CA SER A 11 -5.99 -9.23 17.67
C SER A 11 -6.64 -8.52 16.48
N LEU A 12 -7.70 -7.75 16.71
CA LEU A 12 -8.36 -6.94 15.67
C LEU A 12 -7.44 -5.84 15.15
N LEU A 13 -6.70 -5.16 16.03
CA LEU A 13 -5.75 -4.13 15.63
C LEU A 13 -4.57 -4.73 14.82
N ALA A 14 -4.04 -5.88 15.23
CA ALA A 14 -3.01 -6.58 14.47
C ALA A 14 -3.52 -6.92 13.06
N ALA A 15 -4.67 -7.59 12.94
CA ALA A 15 -5.26 -7.91 11.63
C ALA A 15 -5.55 -6.65 10.78
N LEU A 16 -5.92 -5.54 11.41
CA LEU A 16 -6.17 -4.29 10.71
C LEU A 16 -4.89 -3.66 10.15
N TYR A 17 -3.83 -3.55 10.96
CA TYR A 17 -2.59 -2.90 10.55
C TYR A 17 -1.77 -3.75 9.57
N ASP A 18 -1.89 -5.08 9.64
CA ASP A 18 -1.25 -6.01 8.72
C ASP A 18 -2.09 -6.30 7.47
N GLY A 19 -3.36 -5.88 7.45
CA GLY A 19 -4.32 -6.23 6.40
C GLY A 19 -3.93 -5.78 4.98
N HIS A 20 -3.04 -4.79 4.81
CA HIS A 20 -2.58 -4.33 3.51
C HIS A 20 -1.61 -5.30 2.81
N ILE A 21 -1.00 -6.24 3.55
CA ILE A 21 -0.07 -7.25 3.01
C ILE A 21 -0.75 -8.59 2.69
N GLU A 22 -2.03 -8.75 3.03
CA GLU A 22 -2.80 -9.95 2.71
C GLU A 22 -3.01 -10.06 1.19
N GLU A 23 -3.17 -11.28 0.68
CA GLU A 23 -3.52 -11.54 -0.72
C GLU A 23 -4.88 -10.91 -1.08
N ASP A 24 -5.85 -10.97 -0.14
CA ASP A 24 -7.13 -10.26 -0.18
C ASP A 24 -7.12 -9.21 0.93
N PRO A 25 -6.78 -7.95 0.64
CA PRO A 25 -6.49 -6.95 1.65
C PRO A 25 -7.65 -6.74 2.63
N TYR A 26 -7.32 -6.69 3.93
CA TYR A 26 -8.24 -6.49 5.05
C TYR A 26 -9.26 -7.60 5.27
N SER A 27 -9.16 -8.74 4.59
CA SER A 27 -10.12 -9.85 4.70
C SER A 27 -10.19 -10.43 6.11
N ALA A 28 -9.05 -10.70 6.74
CA ALA A 28 -8.99 -11.21 8.11
C ALA A 28 -9.60 -10.22 9.10
N PHE A 29 -9.28 -8.93 8.99
CA PHE A 29 -9.85 -7.88 9.84
C PHE A 29 -11.35 -7.77 9.69
N LEU A 30 -11.86 -7.67 8.44
CA LEU A 30 -13.30 -7.54 8.17
C LEU A 30 -14.08 -8.75 8.68
N THR A 31 -13.53 -9.95 8.51
CA THR A 31 -14.13 -11.18 9.02
C THR A 31 -14.16 -11.20 10.55
N ALA A 32 -13.08 -10.83 11.20
CA ALA A 32 -13.01 -10.77 12.66
C ALA A 32 -13.95 -9.70 13.24
N MET A 33 -13.99 -8.50 12.65
CA MET A 33 -14.93 -7.44 13.03
C MET A 33 -16.37 -7.87 12.87
N ARG A 34 -16.71 -8.45 11.71
CA ARG A 34 -18.05 -8.96 11.41
C ARG A 34 -18.52 -9.97 12.48
N ASN A 35 -17.66 -10.94 12.82
CA ASN A 35 -17.95 -11.94 13.83
C ASN A 35 -18.09 -11.33 15.25
N SER A 36 -17.29 -10.29 15.54
CA SER A 36 -17.30 -9.63 16.84
C SER A 36 -18.61 -8.91 17.17
N ILE A 37 -19.34 -8.47 16.15
CA ILE A 37 -20.60 -7.74 16.30
C ILE A 37 -21.79 -8.53 15.75
N ASP A 38 -21.63 -9.84 15.53
CA ASP A 38 -22.69 -10.72 15.00
C ASP A 38 -23.34 -10.16 13.73
N ALA A 39 -22.49 -9.76 12.77
CA ALA A 39 -22.92 -9.25 11.48
C ALA A 39 -22.69 -10.30 10.38
N ASN A 40 -23.52 -10.31 9.32
CA ASN A 40 -23.34 -11.16 8.15
C ASN A 40 -22.59 -10.46 7.00
N PHE A 41 -22.38 -9.13 7.13
CA PHE A 41 -21.71 -8.30 6.15
C PHE A 41 -20.81 -7.27 6.83
N ALA A 42 -19.63 -7.05 6.27
CA ALA A 42 -18.72 -5.96 6.64
C ALA A 42 -18.04 -5.41 5.38
N SER A 43 -17.87 -4.11 5.28
CA SER A 43 -17.10 -3.49 4.20
C SER A 43 -16.32 -2.27 4.65
N ILE A 44 -15.19 -2.03 3.97
CA ILE A 44 -14.47 -0.75 3.95
C ILE A 44 -14.46 -0.27 2.51
N THR A 45 -14.93 0.94 2.29
CA THR A 45 -14.86 1.59 0.97
C THR A 45 -13.98 2.82 1.08
N MET A 46 -13.04 2.97 0.16
CA MET A 46 -12.18 4.15 0.04
C MET A 46 -12.44 4.88 -1.26
N ARG A 47 -12.53 6.21 -1.21
CA ARG A 47 -12.74 7.07 -2.38
C ARG A 47 -11.80 8.24 -2.38
N GLU A 48 -11.34 8.61 -3.55
CA GLU A 48 -10.60 9.83 -3.77
C GLU A 48 -11.49 11.07 -3.54
N PRO A 49 -10.91 12.24 -3.21
CA PRO A 49 -11.67 13.44 -2.87
C PRO A 49 -12.65 13.90 -3.95
N GLN A 50 -12.36 13.64 -5.20
CA GLN A 50 -13.14 14.04 -6.38
C GLN A 50 -13.76 12.87 -7.14
N GLY A 51 -13.61 11.63 -6.62
CA GLY A 51 -14.16 10.43 -7.25
C GLY A 51 -15.70 10.36 -7.10
N ASP A 52 -16.38 10.25 -8.22
CA ASP A 52 -17.83 10.00 -8.30
C ASP A 52 -18.17 8.51 -8.47
N ASP A 53 -17.15 7.67 -8.51
CA ASP A 53 -17.27 6.23 -8.64
C ASP A 53 -17.54 5.51 -7.30
N GLY A 54 -17.81 4.22 -7.35
CA GLY A 54 -18.00 3.37 -6.18
C GLY A 54 -16.78 3.29 -5.25
N GLY A 55 -15.61 3.71 -5.73
CA GLY A 55 -14.33 3.64 -5.02
C GLY A 55 -13.80 2.21 -4.89
N LEU A 56 -12.68 2.07 -4.19
CA LEU A 56 -12.10 0.77 -3.85
C LEU A 56 -12.84 0.20 -2.65
N MET A 57 -13.40 -1.01 -2.79
CA MET A 57 -14.19 -1.67 -1.76
C MET A 57 -13.56 -3.01 -1.34
N PHE A 58 -13.38 -3.18 -0.03
CA PHE A 58 -13.03 -4.44 0.61
C PHE A 58 -14.26 -4.99 1.33
N VAL A 59 -14.58 -6.26 1.14
CA VAL A 59 -15.83 -6.86 1.64
C VAL A 59 -15.57 -8.20 2.31
N SER A 60 -16.22 -8.44 3.44
CA SER A 60 -16.43 -9.76 4.04
C SER A 60 -17.93 -10.00 4.18
N CYS A 61 -18.44 -11.06 3.52
CA CYS A 61 -19.85 -11.41 3.56
C CYS A 61 -20.01 -12.93 3.57
N GLU A 62 -20.91 -13.45 4.41
CA GLU A 62 -21.15 -14.89 4.50
C GLU A 62 -21.74 -15.50 3.22
N GLN A 63 -22.54 -14.72 2.52
CA GLN A 63 -23.26 -15.16 1.32
C GLN A 63 -22.51 -14.89 0.02
N LEU A 64 -21.43 -14.11 0.06
CA LEU A 64 -20.62 -13.78 -1.10
C LEU A 64 -19.32 -14.58 -1.08
N GLN A 65 -19.31 -15.72 -1.75
CA GLN A 65 -18.06 -16.36 -2.15
C GLN A 65 -17.48 -15.61 -3.35
N LYS A 66 -16.51 -14.70 -3.12
CA LYS A 66 -15.62 -14.08 -4.14
C LYS A 66 -16.24 -13.34 -5.34
N THR A 67 -17.54 -13.06 -5.40
CA THR A 67 -18.21 -12.62 -6.64
C THR A 67 -18.22 -11.07 -6.84
N PHE A 68 -17.81 -10.28 -5.85
CA PHE A 68 -17.93 -8.81 -5.90
C PHE A 68 -16.60 -8.05 -6.10
N VAL A 69 -15.51 -8.72 -6.36
CA VAL A 69 -14.18 -8.10 -6.51
C VAL A 69 -13.87 -7.68 -7.96
N ASP A 70 -14.70 -8.02 -8.92
CA ASP A 70 -14.51 -7.56 -10.30
C ASP A 70 -15.28 -6.25 -10.52
N ASP A 71 -14.54 -5.14 -10.50
CA ASP A 71 -15.00 -3.74 -10.61
C ASP A 71 -15.95 -3.47 -11.80
N ARG A 72 -15.92 -4.31 -12.82
CA ARG A 72 -16.62 -4.08 -14.08
C ARG A 72 -18.06 -4.51 -14.12
N ASN A 73 -18.54 -5.26 -13.10
CA ASN A 73 -19.91 -5.78 -13.02
C ASN A 73 -20.55 -5.62 -11.63
N ASN A 74 -20.04 -4.73 -10.79
CA ASN A 74 -20.65 -4.47 -9.48
C ASN A 74 -21.82 -3.49 -9.64
N PRO A 75 -23.09 -3.95 -9.55
CA PRO A 75 -24.26 -3.06 -9.70
C PRO A 75 -24.28 -1.95 -8.65
N TYR A 76 -23.57 -2.10 -7.52
CA TYR A 76 -23.49 -1.09 -6.49
C TYR A 76 -22.62 0.09 -6.91
N SER A 77 -21.46 -0.13 -7.55
CA SER A 77 -20.55 0.95 -7.92
C SER A 77 -21.12 1.85 -9.01
N ASP A 78 -21.80 1.26 -9.99
CA ASP A 78 -22.24 2.02 -11.18
C ASP A 78 -23.61 2.66 -11.05
N ARG A 79 -24.54 2.05 -10.32
CA ARG A 79 -25.94 2.46 -10.33
C ARG A 79 -26.51 2.88 -8.99
N TYR A 80 -26.13 2.19 -7.92
CA TYR A 80 -26.79 2.34 -6.62
C TYR A 80 -25.99 3.16 -5.60
N TYR A 81 -24.73 3.47 -5.89
CA TYR A 81 -23.91 4.26 -4.98
C TYR A 81 -24.51 5.63 -4.69
N THR A 82 -24.88 6.38 -5.71
CA THR A 82 -25.42 7.74 -5.59
C THR A 82 -26.78 7.79 -4.92
N SER A 83 -27.54 6.69 -4.98
CA SER A 83 -28.85 6.54 -4.33
C SER A 83 -28.79 5.88 -2.95
N ASN A 84 -27.60 5.53 -2.46
CA ASN A 84 -27.44 4.91 -1.16
C ASN A 84 -27.58 5.94 -0.03
N LEU A 85 -28.56 5.77 0.81
CA LEU A 85 -28.85 6.64 1.95
C LEU A 85 -27.75 6.66 3.02
N MET A 86 -26.91 5.65 3.03
CA MET A 86 -25.72 5.55 3.89
C MET A 86 -24.48 6.19 3.24
N THR A 87 -24.64 6.95 2.16
CA THR A 87 -23.57 7.71 1.51
C THR A 87 -23.50 9.11 2.08
N ASN A 88 -22.29 9.63 2.29
CA ASN A 88 -22.06 10.98 2.83
C ASN A 88 -22.66 11.18 4.24
N LEU A 89 -22.49 10.22 5.11
CA LEU A 89 -22.84 10.38 6.52
C LEU A 89 -22.01 11.51 7.17
N PRO A 90 -22.49 12.11 8.26
CA PRO A 90 -21.71 13.08 9.03
C PRO A 90 -20.37 12.47 9.46
N TRP A 91 -19.28 13.19 9.20
CA TRP A 91 -17.91 12.71 9.46
C TRP A 91 -17.71 12.26 10.90
N GLY A 92 -17.16 11.06 11.06
CA GLY A 92 -16.85 10.48 12.37
C GLY A 92 -18.08 10.11 13.23
N LYS A 93 -19.29 10.26 12.72
CA LYS A 93 -20.50 9.88 13.41
C LYS A 93 -20.95 8.49 12.95
N VAL A 94 -21.11 7.58 13.90
CA VAL A 94 -21.74 6.27 13.64
C VAL A 94 -23.25 6.46 13.51
N VAL A 95 -23.80 5.99 12.39
CA VAL A 95 -25.22 6.14 12.03
C VAL A 95 -25.78 4.76 11.68
N SER A 96 -26.98 4.49 12.11
CA SER A 96 -27.77 3.30 11.76
C SER A 96 -28.71 3.62 10.61
N LEU A 97 -29.02 2.64 9.76
CA LEU A 97 -29.86 2.85 8.57
C LEU A 97 -31.26 3.35 8.91
N ASP A 98 -31.85 2.89 10.01
CA ASP A 98 -33.16 3.31 10.50
C ASP A 98 -33.21 4.78 10.99
N GLU A 99 -32.08 5.39 11.27
CA GLU A 99 -31.98 6.85 11.50
C GLU A 99 -32.11 7.64 10.18
N CYS A 100 -31.79 7.01 9.04
CA CYS A 100 -31.84 7.66 7.72
C CYS A 100 -33.19 7.41 7.02
N LEU A 101 -33.74 6.21 7.16
CA LEU A 101 -34.95 5.78 6.45
C LEU A 101 -35.70 4.71 7.24
N SER A 102 -37.04 4.78 7.23
CA SER A 102 -37.85 3.71 7.80
C SER A 102 -37.70 2.41 7.02
N TYR A 103 -37.73 1.26 7.71
CA TYR A 103 -37.65 -0.06 7.07
C TYR A 103 -38.75 -0.30 6.03
N ARG A 104 -39.95 0.24 6.24
CA ARG A 104 -41.07 0.17 5.26
C ARG A 104 -40.70 0.88 3.95
N SER A 105 -40.00 1.99 4.02
CA SER A 105 -39.54 2.74 2.85
C SER A 105 -38.31 2.05 2.23
N LEU A 106 -37.41 1.47 3.04
CA LEU A 106 -36.26 0.71 2.57
C LEU A 106 -36.67 -0.41 1.63
N GLU A 107 -37.66 -1.23 2.01
CA GLU A 107 -38.12 -2.38 1.22
C GLU A 107 -38.66 -1.99 -0.16
N GLN A 108 -39.05 -0.74 -0.35
CA GLN A 108 -39.51 -0.20 -1.62
C GLN A 108 -38.39 0.29 -2.53
N THR A 109 -37.16 0.44 -2.02
CA THR A 109 -36.02 0.94 -2.79
C THR A 109 -35.45 -0.13 -3.72
N GLU A 110 -34.92 0.29 -4.87
CA GLU A 110 -34.17 -0.58 -5.78
C GLU A 110 -32.87 -1.07 -5.10
N LEU A 111 -32.19 -0.20 -4.31
CA LEU A 111 -31.02 -0.57 -3.54
C LEU A 111 -31.26 -1.79 -2.66
N TYR A 112 -32.36 -1.81 -1.91
CA TYR A 112 -32.70 -2.97 -1.07
C TYR A 112 -32.94 -4.21 -1.91
N ARG A 113 -33.79 -4.13 -2.94
CA ARG A 113 -34.22 -5.28 -3.74
C ARG A 113 -33.08 -5.92 -4.52
N TYR A 114 -32.18 -5.14 -5.08
CA TYR A 114 -31.14 -5.63 -5.99
C TYR A 114 -29.75 -5.74 -5.36
N CYS A 115 -29.47 -5.00 -4.28
CA CYS A 115 -28.14 -5.02 -3.66
C CYS A 115 -28.15 -5.61 -2.25
N MET A 116 -29.06 -5.20 -1.36
CA MET A 116 -29.02 -5.60 0.03
C MET A 116 -29.71 -6.95 0.29
N SER A 117 -30.93 -7.13 -0.20
CA SER A 117 -31.73 -8.35 0.03
C SER A 117 -31.05 -9.61 -0.52
N PRO A 118 -30.44 -9.63 -1.71
CA PRO A 118 -29.75 -10.83 -2.23
C PRO A 118 -28.59 -11.32 -1.37
N ILE A 119 -27.97 -10.45 -0.60
CA ILE A 119 -26.85 -10.75 0.31
C ILE A 119 -27.28 -10.75 1.78
N GLY A 120 -28.59 -10.77 2.01
CA GLY A 120 -29.16 -10.89 3.36
C GLY A 120 -28.95 -9.68 4.26
N ILE A 121 -28.78 -8.47 3.73
CA ILE A 121 -28.65 -7.26 4.53
C ILE A 121 -30.04 -6.61 4.70
N TYR A 122 -30.40 -6.32 5.95
CA TYR A 122 -31.61 -5.56 6.28
C TYR A 122 -31.29 -4.41 7.25
N HIS A 123 -30.61 -4.70 8.35
CA HIS A 123 -30.08 -3.72 9.28
C HIS A 123 -28.69 -3.32 8.83
N MET A 124 -28.36 -2.05 8.92
CA MET A 124 -27.01 -1.58 8.61
C MET A 124 -26.59 -0.47 9.60
N ILE A 125 -25.33 -0.52 10.00
CA ILE A 125 -24.67 0.53 10.76
C ILE A 125 -23.37 0.91 10.07
N GLY A 126 -22.97 2.18 10.18
CA GLY A 126 -21.72 2.59 9.59
C GLY A 126 -21.24 3.95 10.00
N VAL A 127 -20.03 4.27 9.57
CA VAL A 127 -19.37 5.55 9.79
C VAL A 127 -18.64 5.98 8.53
N ASP A 128 -18.69 7.28 8.24
CA ASP A 128 -17.86 7.91 7.22
C ASP A 128 -16.70 8.66 7.88
N LEU A 129 -15.51 8.48 7.34
CA LEU A 129 -14.26 9.04 7.84
C LEU A 129 -13.56 9.79 6.70
N ARG A 130 -12.76 10.79 7.07
CA ARG A 130 -11.97 11.56 6.11
C ARG A 130 -10.57 11.79 6.66
N ASN A 131 -9.54 11.53 5.84
CA ASN A 131 -8.17 11.86 6.22
C ASN A 131 -7.81 13.32 5.88
N ALA A 132 -6.60 13.74 6.28
CA ALA A 132 -6.09 15.08 6.02
C ALA A 132 -5.97 15.41 4.51
N ASN A 133 -5.77 14.40 3.66
CA ASN A 133 -5.66 14.55 2.20
C ASN A 133 -7.03 14.61 1.51
N GLY A 134 -8.13 14.56 2.28
CA GLY A 134 -9.48 14.62 1.77
C GLY A 134 -10.05 13.29 1.27
N GLN A 135 -9.29 12.20 1.31
CA GLN A 135 -9.79 10.87 0.97
C GLN A 135 -10.88 10.44 1.95
N ARG A 136 -11.92 9.83 1.42
CA ARG A 136 -13.10 9.39 2.16
C ARG A 136 -13.07 7.89 2.39
N PHE A 137 -13.38 7.48 3.61
CA PHE A 137 -13.49 6.08 4.01
C PHE A 137 -14.87 5.83 4.59
N SER A 138 -15.50 4.75 4.15
CA SER A 138 -16.80 4.32 4.66
C SER A 138 -16.67 2.93 5.24
N VAL A 139 -17.06 2.74 6.49
CA VAL A 139 -17.10 1.43 7.14
C VAL A 139 -18.56 1.06 7.36
N ARG A 140 -18.99 -0.13 6.91
CA ARG A 140 -20.37 -0.58 7.01
C ARG A 140 -20.42 -2.01 7.55
N PHE A 141 -21.42 -2.27 8.38
CA PHE A 141 -21.78 -3.62 8.85
C PHE A 141 -23.27 -3.85 8.61
N GLY A 142 -23.61 -5.08 8.22
CA GLY A 142 -24.99 -5.47 7.95
C GLY A 142 -25.42 -6.67 8.78
N ARG A 143 -26.73 -6.77 9.08
CA ARG A 143 -27.38 -7.91 9.70
C ARG A 143 -28.63 -8.30 8.90
N PRO A 144 -29.03 -9.57 8.93
CA PRO A 144 -30.26 -10.02 8.28
C PRO A 144 -31.52 -9.51 9.01
N LYS A 145 -32.67 -9.67 8.35
CA LYS A 145 -33.97 -9.14 8.80
C LYS A 145 -34.45 -9.76 10.12
N ASP A 146 -34.10 -11.00 10.35
CA ASP A 146 -34.48 -11.78 11.55
C ASP A 146 -33.54 -11.53 12.74
N ALA A 147 -32.42 -10.85 12.54
CA ALA A 147 -31.53 -10.43 13.63
C ALA A 147 -32.01 -9.13 14.29
N ALA A 148 -31.54 -8.87 15.53
CA ALA A 148 -31.74 -7.59 16.18
C ALA A 148 -30.97 -6.48 15.45
N ASN A 149 -31.53 -5.24 15.46
CA ASN A 149 -30.79 -4.09 14.97
C ASN A 149 -29.54 -3.81 15.84
N PHE A 150 -28.63 -3.03 15.32
CA PHE A 150 -27.43 -2.60 16.05
C PHE A 150 -27.78 -1.63 17.17
N GLY A 151 -27.25 -1.91 18.37
CA GLY A 151 -27.48 -1.12 19.58
C GLY A 151 -26.29 -0.20 19.93
N ASP A 152 -26.34 0.34 21.16
CA ASP A 152 -25.33 1.27 21.66
C ASP A 152 -23.96 0.62 21.87
N GLU A 153 -23.92 -0.67 22.15
CA GLU A 153 -22.66 -1.42 22.33
C GLU A 153 -21.89 -1.52 21.02
N GLU A 154 -22.54 -1.94 19.92
CA GLU A 154 -21.93 -2.02 18.59
C GLU A 154 -21.57 -0.63 18.09
N ARG A 155 -22.41 0.37 18.36
CA ARG A 155 -22.14 1.77 18.02
C ARG A 155 -20.87 2.28 18.71
N SER A 156 -20.73 2.01 20.00
CA SER A 156 -19.56 2.39 20.80
C SER A 156 -18.30 1.67 20.32
N PHE A 157 -18.41 0.38 20.00
CA PHE A 157 -17.32 -0.39 19.46
C PHE A 157 -16.86 0.10 18.08
N LEU A 158 -17.79 0.40 17.18
CA LEU A 158 -17.47 0.95 15.87
C LEU A 158 -16.82 2.34 15.99
N ASN A 159 -17.27 3.18 16.92
CA ASN A 159 -16.63 4.47 17.21
C ASN A 159 -15.17 4.30 17.67
N LEU A 160 -14.90 3.30 18.54
CA LEU A 160 -13.55 3.00 18.99
C LEU A 160 -12.64 2.58 17.83
N MET A 161 -13.14 1.73 16.94
CA MET A 161 -12.36 1.20 15.81
C MET A 161 -12.18 2.18 14.66
N ALA A 162 -13.12 3.12 14.47
CA ALA A 162 -13.19 4.00 13.32
C ALA A 162 -11.88 4.76 13.04
N GLY A 163 -11.29 5.37 14.07
CA GLY A 163 -10.03 6.10 13.93
C GLY A 163 -8.82 5.20 13.60
N HIS A 164 -8.84 3.95 14.06
CA HIS A 164 -7.82 2.96 13.70
C HIS A 164 -7.96 2.51 12.25
N VAL A 165 -9.20 2.22 11.80
CA VAL A 165 -9.49 1.84 10.41
C VAL A 165 -9.03 2.93 9.45
N GLN A 166 -9.37 4.20 9.72
CA GLN A 166 -8.94 5.32 8.89
C GLN A 166 -7.42 5.37 8.72
N ARG A 167 -6.67 5.30 9.83
CA ARG A 167 -5.21 5.37 9.80
C ARG A 167 -4.58 4.16 9.12
N ALA A 168 -5.03 2.96 9.46
CA ALA A 168 -4.46 1.73 8.93
C ALA A 168 -4.70 1.62 7.42
N VAL A 169 -5.92 1.89 6.94
CA VAL A 169 -6.24 1.82 5.51
C VAL A 169 -5.52 2.92 4.73
N ALA A 170 -5.47 4.15 5.25
CA ALA A 170 -4.73 5.24 4.61
C ALA A 170 -3.24 4.92 4.46
N ASN A 171 -2.59 4.43 5.54
CA ASN A 171 -1.18 4.06 5.51
C ASN A 171 -0.93 2.84 4.60
N GLY A 172 -1.77 1.81 4.69
CA GLY A 172 -1.66 0.62 3.84
C GLY A 172 -1.77 0.95 2.35
N MET A 173 -2.71 1.80 1.97
CA MET A 173 -2.86 2.26 0.58
C MET A 173 -1.65 3.07 0.11
N GLN A 174 -1.07 3.91 0.98
CA GLN A 174 0.16 4.63 0.65
C GLN A 174 1.34 3.67 0.40
N ILE A 175 1.48 2.62 1.22
CA ILE A 175 2.51 1.59 1.05
C ILE A 175 2.30 0.85 -0.29
N ILE A 176 1.07 0.45 -0.59
CA ILE A 176 0.73 -0.23 -1.86
C ILE A 176 1.04 0.68 -3.06
N GLN A 177 0.74 1.98 -2.97
CA GLN A 177 1.03 2.95 -4.03
C GLN A 177 2.53 3.09 -4.26
N LEU A 178 3.32 3.27 -3.19
CA LEU A 178 4.77 3.36 -3.27
C LEU A 178 5.41 2.08 -3.85
N ASP A 179 4.89 0.90 -3.49
CA ASP A 179 5.37 -0.36 -4.06
C ASP A 179 5.05 -0.50 -5.56
N LYS A 180 3.86 -0.05 -5.99
CA LYS A 180 3.51 0.01 -7.42
C LYS A 180 4.44 0.95 -8.19
N GLU A 181 4.72 2.14 -7.67
CA GLU A 181 5.64 3.09 -8.28
C GLU A 181 7.06 2.51 -8.36
N ARG A 182 7.55 1.91 -7.27
CA ARG A 182 8.84 1.22 -7.24
C ARG A 182 8.93 0.13 -8.31
N LYS A 183 7.90 -0.70 -8.45
CA LYS A 183 7.81 -1.75 -9.47
C LYS A 183 7.79 -1.17 -10.89
N LEU A 184 7.07 -0.07 -11.10
CA LEU A 184 7.03 0.62 -12.40
C LEU A 184 8.42 1.15 -12.79
N TYR A 185 9.11 1.85 -11.90
CA TYR A 185 10.48 2.33 -12.15
C TYR A 185 11.43 1.16 -12.41
N SER A 186 11.39 0.12 -11.57
CA SER A 186 12.23 -1.06 -11.74
C SER A 186 12.01 -1.73 -13.11
N SER A 187 10.76 -1.88 -13.54
CA SER A 187 10.44 -2.48 -14.85
C SER A 187 10.88 -1.61 -16.03
N THR A 188 10.83 -0.30 -15.88
CA THR A 188 11.29 0.65 -16.90
C THR A 188 12.79 0.55 -17.10
N PHE A 189 13.57 0.57 -16.01
CA PHE A 189 15.03 0.39 -16.09
C PHE A 189 15.41 -1.01 -16.58
N ALA A 190 14.66 -2.04 -16.24
CA ALA A 190 14.88 -3.39 -16.76
C ALA A 190 14.72 -3.47 -18.28
N ARG A 191 13.75 -2.76 -18.85
CA ARG A 191 13.56 -2.69 -20.32
C ARG A 191 14.71 -1.97 -21.04
N GLN A 192 15.32 -0.99 -20.39
CA GLN A 192 16.47 -0.26 -20.93
C GLN A 192 17.80 -0.99 -20.71
N ALA A 193 17.77 -2.19 -20.11
CA ALA A 193 18.96 -2.98 -19.73
C ALA A 193 19.99 -2.21 -18.88
N VAL A 194 19.52 -1.22 -18.08
CA VAL A 194 20.38 -0.41 -17.22
C VAL A 194 20.48 -1.08 -15.83
N GLY A 195 21.67 -1.52 -15.47
CA GLY A 195 22.02 -1.94 -14.11
C GLY A 195 22.11 -0.73 -13.19
N ILE A 196 21.56 -0.83 -11.98
CA ILE A 196 21.64 0.23 -10.96
C ILE A 196 22.20 -0.38 -9.70
N ILE A 197 23.29 0.22 -9.17
CA ILE A 197 23.90 -0.15 -7.90
C ILE A 197 24.04 1.12 -7.07
N SER A 198 23.50 1.15 -5.85
CA SER A 198 23.76 2.24 -4.92
C SER A 198 24.85 1.85 -3.93
N LEU A 199 25.71 2.81 -3.59
CA LEU A 199 26.85 2.62 -2.68
C LEU A 199 26.74 3.58 -1.50
N ASP A 200 27.23 3.16 -0.33
CA ASP A 200 27.36 4.01 0.86
C ASP A 200 28.65 4.89 0.82
N GLU A 201 28.91 5.63 1.89
CA GLU A 201 30.10 6.48 2.07
C GLU A 201 31.44 5.71 2.06
N ARG A 202 31.41 4.39 2.17
CA ARG A 202 32.57 3.50 2.14
C ARG A 202 32.71 2.76 0.82
N GLY A 203 31.86 3.07 -0.16
CA GLY A 203 31.80 2.37 -1.44
C GLY A 203 31.19 0.97 -1.35
N LYS A 204 30.51 0.64 -0.25
CA LYS A 204 29.80 -0.65 -0.12
C LYS A 204 28.43 -0.60 -0.77
N VAL A 205 28.03 -1.71 -1.35
CA VAL A 205 26.74 -1.86 -2.02
C VAL A 205 25.59 -1.86 -1.01
N VAL A 206 24.67 -0.92 -1.16
CA VAL A 206 23.45 -0.80 -0.35
C VAL A 206 22.26 -1.47 -1.05
N THR A 207 22.02 -1.15 -2.33
CA THR A 207 20.93 -1.74 -3.11
C THR A 207 21.35 -2.03 -4.55
N ARG A 208 20.64 -2.94 -5.21
CA ARG A 208 20.83 -3.30 -6.62
C ARG A 208 19.48 -3.57 -7.27
N ASN A 209 19.36 -3.26 -8.57
CA ASN A 209 18.21 -3.72 -9.34
C ASN A 209 18.48 -5.08 -9.99
N THR A 210 17.44 -5.71 -10.53
CA THR A 210 17.51 -7.04 -11.15
C THR A 210 18.49 -7.10 -12.32
N VAL A 211 18.66 -6.00 -13.07
CA VAL A 211 19.61 -5.94 -14.19
C VAL A 211 21.05 -6.00 -13.69
N ALA A 212 21.37 -5.20 -12.67
CA ALA A 212 22.67 -5.25 -12.00
C ALA A 212 22.98 -6.64 -11.44
N ASP A 213 22.01 -7.29 -10.78
CA ASP A 213 22.17 -8.66 -10.27
C ASP A 213 22.47 -9.66 -11.39
N ASN A 214 21.82 -9.53 -12.55
CA ASN A 214 22.09 -10.39 -13.70
C ASN A 214 23.50 -10.15 -14.27
N LEU A 215 23.93 -8.89 -14.39
CA LEU A 215 25.26 -8.54 -14.87
C LEU A 215 26.37 -9.05 -13.91
N ILE A 216 26.17 -8.88 -12.61
CA ILE A 216 27.10 -9.37 -11.57
C ILE A 216 27.24 -10.90 -11.63
N ARG A 217 26.14 -11.63 -11.84
CA ARG A 217 26.16 -13.11 -11.96
C ARG A 217 26.99 -13.60 -13.15
N LEU A 218 27.06 -12.83 -14.23
CA LEU A 218 27.86 -13.18 -15.40
C LEU A 218 29.36 -13.13 -15.12
N LYS A 219 29.80 -12.35 -14.12
CA LYS A 219 31.22 -12.13 -13.78
C LYS A 219 32.06 -11.75 -15.02
N ASP A 220 31.51 -10.93 -15.90
CA ASP A 220 32.10 -10.59 -17.19
C ASP A 220 32.62 -9.14 -17.12
N GLY A 221 33.81 -8.99 -16.52
CA GLY A 221 34.54 -7.75 -16.31
C GLY A 221 34.39 -7.14 -14.92
N PHE A 222 33.32 -7.47 -14.17
CA PHE A 222 33.16 -7.02 -12.78
C PHE A 222 32.37 -8.00 -11.93
N SER A 223 32.52 -7.89 -10.62
CA SER A 223 31.82 -8.68 -9.61
C SER A 223 31.65 -7.86 -8.32
N ILE A 224 30.99 -8.44 -7.32
CA ILE A 224 30.94 -7.88 -5.96
C ILE A 224 31.79 -8.75 -5.05
N VAL A 225 32.76 -8.12 -4.38
CA VAL A 225 33.65 -8.77 -3.41
C VAL A 225 33.65 -7.95 -2.12
N ASN A 226 33.39 -8.57 -0.99
CA ASN A 226 33.29 -7.89 0.32
C ASN A 226 32.33 -6.68 0.31
N GLU A 227 31.19 -6.83 -0.34
CA GLU A 227 30.16 -5.78 -0.52
C GLU A 227 30.62 -4.58 -1.38
N GLN A 228 31.74 -4.66 -2.09
CA GLN A 228 32.24 -3.60 -2.97
C GLN A 228 32.30 -4.06 -4.42
N ILE A 229 32.18 -3.10 -5.36
CA ILE A 229 32.35 -3.37 -6.79
C ILE A 229 33.81 -3.67 -7.05
N TYR A 230 34.09 -4.85 -7.57
CA TYR A 230 35.40 -5.31 -8.00
C TYR A 230 35.44 -5.38 -9.52
N VAL A 231 36.27 -4.56 -10.15
CA VAL A 231 36.55 -4.59 -11.59
C VAL A 231 37.83 -5.37 -11.83
N GLU A 232 37.84 -6.28 -12.82
CA GLU A 232 38.99 -7.16 -13.09
C GLU A 232 40.22 -6.37 -13.54
N SER A 233 40.06 -5.41 -14.44
CA SER A 233 41.14 -4.52 -14.90
C SER A 233 41.68 -3.67 -13.75
N PRO A 234 42.97 -3.78 -13.36
CA PRO A 234 43.54 -3.00 -12.28
C PRO A 234 43.51 -1.50 -12.51
N THR A 235 43.69 -1.09 -13.76
CA THR A 235 43.67 0.33 -14.16
C THR A 235 42.25 0.92 -14.00
N THR A 236 41.24 0.20 -14.50
CA THR A 236 39.84 0.61 -14.43
C THR A 236 39.34 0.58 -12.98
N ARG A 237 39.77 -0.40 -12.19
CA ARG A 237 39.46 -0.48 -10.75
C ARG A 237 40.07 0.70 -9.98
N GLY A 238 41.30 1.10 -10.29
CA GLY A 238 41.95 2.28 -9.69
C GLY A 238 41.14 3.55 -9.94
N LYS A 239 40.70 3.77 -11.18
CA LYS A 239 39.84 4.91 -11.55
C LYS A 239 38.49 4.87 -10.84
N LEU A 240 37.84 3.70 -10.73
CA LEU A 240 36.59 3.55 -10.01
C LEU A 240 36.74 3.99 -8.55
N ASN A 241 37.78 3.52 -7.87
CA ASN A 241 38.03 3.89 -6.46
C ASN A 241 38.30 5.39 -6.32
N GLU A 242 39.10 5.98 -7.19
CA GLU A 242 39.36 7.43 -7.22
C GLU A 242 38.06 8.24 -7.36
N TYR A 243 37.15 7.82 -8.24
CA TYR A 243 35.86 8.50 -8.42
C TYR A 243 34.93 8.36 -7.21
N ILE A 244 34.90 7.18 -6.58
CA ILE A 244 34.17 6.96 -5.33
C ILE A 244 34.70 7.88 -4.22
N GLU A 245 36.02 7.92 -4.04
CA GLU A 245 36.65 8.79 -3.04
C GLU A 245 36.40 10.28 -3.30
N ALA A 246 36.48 10.71 -4.57
CA ALA A 246 36.20 12.10 -4.93
C ALA A 246 34.76 12.52 -4.61
N ILE A 247 33.77 11.65 -4.85
CA ILE A 247 32.36 11.92 -4.49
C ILE A 247 32.20 12.00 -2.98
N VAL A 248 32.75 11.06 -2.23
CA VAL A 248 32.69 11.06 -0.76
C VAL A 248 33.33 12.32 -0.17
N GLN A 249 34.48 12.73 -0.68
CA GLN A 249 35.16 13.94 -0.23
C GLN A 249 34.36 15.20 -0.54
N ALA A 250 33.84 15.34 -1.76
CA ALA A 250 33.01 16.49 -2.15
C ALA A 250 31.74 16.60 -1.28
N GLN A 251 31.10 15.47 -0.92
CA GLN A 251 29.95 15.47 -0.02
C GLN A 251 30.32 15.89 1.42
N ARG A 252 31.51 15.53 1.90
CA ARG A 252 32.03 15.97 3.23
C ARG A 252 32.31 17.45 3.28
N THR A 253 32.88 18.00 2.19
CA THR A 253 33.19 19.44 2.09
C THR A 253 32.03 20.30 1.64
N GLN A 254 30.87 19.66 1.31
CA GLN A 254 29.67 20.32 0.74
C GLN A 254 29.94 21.02 -0.60
N GLU A 255 30.90 20.53 -1.35
CA GLU A 255 31.21 20.96 -2.70
C GLU A 255 30.42 20.18 -3.73
N PRO A 256 30.27 20.72 -4.97
CA PRO A 256 29.65 19.96 -6.06
C PRO A 256 30.45 18.68 -6.37
N ALA A 257 29.83 17.52 -6.18
CA ALA A 257 30.48 16.24 -6.47
C ALA A 257 30.47 15.96 -7.97
N PRO A 258 31.56 15.42 -8.54
CA PRO A 258 31.66 15.14 -9.97
C PRO A 258 30.76 13.94 -10.38
N THR A 259 30.33 13.97 -11.63
CA THR A 259 29.76 12.80 -12.31
C THR A 259 30.82 12.25 -13.25
N ASN A 260 31.11 10.96 -13.15
CA ASN A 260 32.19 10.32 -13.92
C ASN A 260 31.67 9.09 -14.67
N ALA A 261 32.29 8.81 -15.82
CA ALA A 261 32.01 7.61 -16.59
C ALA A 261 33.30 6.81 -16.83
N ILE A 262 33.23 5.48 -16.74
CA ILE A 262 34.33 4.58 -17.05
C ILE A 262 33.85 3.41 -17.88
N ALA A 263 34.66 2.98 -18.86
CA ALA A 263 34.42 1.74 -19.60
C ALA A 263 35.03 0.55 -18.82
N VAL A 264 34.25 -0.51 -18.68
CA VAL A 264 34.67 -1.78 -18.08
C VAL A 264 34.71 -2.83 -19.18
N GLU A 265 35.92 -3.21 -19.55
CA GLU A 265 36.17 -4.24 -20.56
C GLU A 265 35.57 -5.59 -20.12
N ARG A 266 35.04 -6.31 -21.12
CA ARG A 266 34.41 -7.62 -20.89
C ARG A 266 35.28 -8.75 -21.44
N PRO A 267 35.77 -9.67 -20.58
CA PRO A 267 36.56 -10.84 -21.02
C PRO A 267 35.87 -11.71 -22.06
N SER A 268 34.54 -11.67 -22.14
CA SER A 268 33.78 -12.40 -23.16
C SER A 268 33.91 -11.84 -24.56
N GLY A 269 34.54 -10.67 -24.76
CA GLY A 269 34.64 -9.97 -26.05
C GLY A 269 33.36 -9.28 -26.50
N LYS A 270 32.34 -9.18 -25.63
CA LYS A 270 31.15 -8.34 -25.87
C LYS A 270 31.52 -6.87 -25.70
N ALA A 271 30.64 -5.99 -26.17
CA ALA A 271 30.78 -4.56 -25.96
C ALA A 271 30.99 -4.23 -24.46
N ASP A 272 31.87 -3.28 -24.20
CA ASP A 272 32.19 -2.83 -22.85
C ASP A 272 30.94 -2.39 -22.09
N LEU A 273 30.99 -2.55 -20.77
CA LEU A 273 29.99 -1.93 -19.90
C LEU A 273 30.44 -0.50 -19.59
N GLU A 274 29.51 0.44 -19.68
CA GLU A 274 29.76 1.81 -19.29
C GLU A 274 29.22 2.03 -17.86
N PHE A 275 30.10 2.35 -16.91
CA PHE A 275 29.71 2.71 -15.56
C PHE A 275 29.63 4.23 -15.44
N LEU A 276 28.43 4.75 -15.22
CA LEU A 276 28.18 6.15 -14.91
C LEU A 276 27.99 6.31 -13.41
N ILE A 277 28.93 6.97 -12.75
CA ILE A 277 28.95 7.15 -11.29
C ILE A 277 28.48 8.55 -10.97
N LYS A 278 27.39 8.65 -10.18
CA LYS A 278 26.79 9.93 -9.78
C LYS A 278 26.62 10.05 -8.27
N PRO A 279 26.84 11.25 -7.70
CA PRO A 279 26.48 11.51 -6.31
C PRO A 279 24.94 11.45 -6.14
N MET A 280 24.50 11.03 -4.95
CA MET A 280 23.12 11.18 -4.51
C MET A 280 22.98 12.33 -3.52
N MET A 281 21.83 13.00 -3.52
CA MET A 281 21.48 13.92 -2.43
C MET A 281 21.23 13.10 -1.16
N ILE A 282 21.97 13.42 -0.09
CA ILE A 282 21.81 12.75 1.20
C ILE A 282 20.65 13.43 1.93
N ASP A 283 19.60 12.68 2.18
CA ASP A 283 18.54 13.10 3.10
C ASP A 283 19.03 12.90 4.54
N LYS A 284 19.32 13.99 5.24
CA LYS A 284 19.82 13.99 6.63
C LYS A 284 18.80 13.48 7.65
N THR A 285 17.56 13.21 7.24
CA THR A 285 16.50 12.67 8.11
C THR A 285 16.51 11.16 8.23
N VAL A 286 17.33 10.46 7.43
CA VAL A 286 17.48 9.00 7.48
C VAL A 286 18.63 8.64 8.41
N GLU A 287 18.44 7.62 9.25
CA GLU A 287 19.43 7.18 10.24
C GLU A 287 20.80 6.89 9.63
N PRO A 288 21.91 7.27 10.31
CA PRO A 288 23.25 6.98 9.83
C PRO A 288 23.51 5.48 9.89
N GLY A 289 23.84 4.86 8.75
CA GLY A 289 24.30 3.48 8.73
C GLY A 289 24.23 2.78 7.38
N HIS A 290 23.26 3.08 6.52
CA HIS A 290 23.14 2.45 5.21
C HIS A 290 22.50 3.38 4.19
N THR A 291 22.77 4.69 4.32
CA THR A 291 22.24 5.69 3.38
C THR A 291 23.03 5.63 2.08
N PRO A 292 22.38 5.49 0.91
CA PRO A 292 23.09 5.59 -0.36
C PRO A 292 23.69 6.98 -0.55
N HIS A 293 24.99 7.03 -0.86
CA HIS A 293 25.74 8.26 -1.12
C HIS A 293 25.98 8.49 -2.60
N MET A 294 26.01 7.43 -3.39
CA MET A 294 26.21 7.48 -4.83
C MET A 294 25.49 6.34 -5.55
N ILE A 295 25.28 6.53 -6.84
CA ILE A 295 24.69 5.55 -7.76
C ILE A 295 25.68 5.26 -8.90
N VAL A 296 25.78 3.98 -9.26
CA VAL A 296 26.44 3.48 -10.45
C VAL A 296 25.36 2.90 -11.37
N PHE A 297 25.31 3.44 -12.61
CA PHE A 297 24.43 2.96 -13.67
C PHE A 297 25.20 2.12 -14.67
#